data_5410a2a8fbc9eabb3f33f3e50303d7e0
#
_entry.id   5410a2a8fbc9eabb3f33f3e50303d7e0
#
_cell.length_a   1.000
_cell.length_b   1.000
_cell.length_c   1.000
_cell.angle_alpha   90.00
_cell.angle_beta   90.00
_cell.angle_gamma   90.00
#
_symmetry.space_group_name_H-M   'P 1'
#
loop_
_entity.id
_entity.type
_entity.pdbx_description
1 polymer ?
#
loop_
_entity_poly.entity_id
_entity_poly.type
_entity_poly.pdbx_seq_one_letter_code
_entity_poly.pdbx_strand_id
1 'polypeptide(L)'
;MSNNNAVTEVASGDLYFLYLDKTSNKGETGYKWHEHAFYEILVFEEGESEYVIENRCYHLNDGDVLFIKPGYHHFENTVIKAPTRLYCLGFLPEAIESSEIADRLFENGEFFTLDKNSPIFELLSATRKKLQCEKNNAVSFIKAIAEAITLMLNDVDIREEKPSEIKNDTVQKIIDYIKANLCDIHKIEDIARALFFSDSYVRTLFKKEMNIGIMEYVRNKKVLLANRKIKQGRKPTEVFSECGFSNYPSFYRAYNAYFGYPPKTKKGVRS
;
A
#
# COMPACT_ATOMS: atom_id res chain seq x y z
N MET A 1 -9.90 -19.86 -25.69
CA MET A 1 -8.78 -20.48 -24.97
C MET A 1 -8.81 -19.82 -23.61
N SER A 2 -9.12 -20.60 -22.56
CA SER A 2 -9.31 -20.11 -21.20
C SER A 2 -8.02 -19.46 -20.67
N ASN A 3 -8.14 -18.25 -20.11
CA ASN A 3 -7.06 -17.65 -19.32
C ASN A 3 -6.73 -18.61 -18.17
N ASN A 4 -5.59 -19.27 -18.23
CA ASN A 4 -5.12 -20.20 -17.21
C ASN A 4 -4.42 -19.45 -16.04
N ASN A 5 -5.04 -18.38 -15.54
CA ASN A 5 -4.58 -17.77 -14.29
C ASN A 5 -5.35 -18.43 -13.15
N ALA A 6 -4.65 -19.19 -12.31
CA ALA A 6 -5.25 -19.71 -11.09
C ALA A 6 -5.26 -18.59 -10.05
N VAL A 7 -6.44 -18.28 -9.53
CA VAL A 7 -6.66 -17.26 -8.50
C VAL A 7 -7.32 -17.89 -7.31
N THR A 8 -6.75 -17.69 -6.12
CA THR A 8 -7.45 -17.92 -4.85
C THR A 8 -7.61 -16.57 -4.18
N GLU A 9 -8.84 -16.14 -4.01
CA GLU A 9 -9.17 -14.85 -3.43
C GLU A 9 -10.17 -14.99 -2.30
N VAL A 10 -9.87 -14.36 -1.19
CA VAL A 10 -10.81 -14.11 -0.08
C VAL A 10 -10.60 -12.67 0.37
N ALA A 11 -11.68 -11.89 0.38
CA ALA A 11 -11.66 -10.51 0.81
C ALA A 11 -12.79 -10.23 1.80
N SER A 12 -12.52 -9.36 2.76
CA SER A 12 -13.49 -8.74 3.65
C SER A 12 -13.19 -7.24 3.75
N GLY A 13 -14.04 -6.47 4.48
CA GLY A 13 -13.81 -5.03 4.63
C GLY A 13 -12.46 -4.64 5.24
N ASP A 14 -11.84 -5.53 6.03
CA ASP A 14 -10.66 -5.22 6.83
C ASP A 14 -9.39 -5.96 6.40
N LEU A 15 -9.52 -6.98 5.55
CA LEU A 15 -8.39 -7.79 5.10
C LEU A 15 -8.71 -8.57 3.82
N TYR A 16 -7.65 -8.96 3.11
CA TYR A 16 -7.75 -9.87 1.97
C TYR A 16 -6.53 -10.77 1.86
N PHE A 17 -6.72 -11.90 1.21
CA PHE A 17 -5.67 -12.82 0.80
C PHE A 17 -5.89 -13.15 -0.67
N LEU A 18 -4.85 -13.00 -1.45
CA LEU A 18 -4.86 -13.28 -2.87
C LEU A 18 -3.64 -14.15 -3.21
N TYR A 19 -3.86 -15.20 -3.98
CA TYR A 19 -2.79 -15.94 -4.65
C TYR A 19 -3.01 -15.87 -6.16
N LEU A 20 -1.99 -15.43 -6.85
CA LEU A 20 -1.96 -15.33 -8.30
C LEU A 20 -0.94 -16.32 -8.87
N ASP A 21 -1.38 -17.11 -9.85
CA ASP A 21 -0.54 -17.96 -10.69
C ASP A 21 -0.78 -17.56 -12.14
N LYS A 22 0.13 -16.74 -12.66
CA LYS A 22 0.06 -16.19 -14.01
C LYS A 22 0.97 -17.03 -14.90
N THR A 23 0.41 -17.94 -15.67
CA THR A 23 1.17 -18.85 -16.55
C THR A 23 1.51 -18.27 -17.91
N SER A 24 0.86 -17.18 -18.32
CA SER A 24 1.19 -16.47 -19.58
C SER A 24 0.63 -15.05 -19.61
N ASN A 25 1.44 -14.11 -20.02
CA ASN A 25 1.03 -12.75 -20.32
C ASN A 25 0.70 -12.58 -21.81
N LYS A 26 -0.46 -13.02 -22.23
CA LYS A 26 -1.02 -12.59 -23.51
C LYS A 26 -1.95 -11.41 -23.27
N GLY A 27 -1.39 -10.21 -23.34
CA GLY A 27 -2.15 -9.02 -23.73
C GLY A 27 -2.82 -8.18 -22.64
N GLU A 28 -2.60 -8.40 -21.36
CA GLU A 28 -3.07 -7.45 -20.36
C GLU A 28 -1.96 -6.44 -20.06
N THR A 29 -2.07 -5.31 -20.70
CA THR A 29 -1.21 -4.15 -20.45
C THR A 29 -1.58 -3.52 -19.11
N GLY A 30 -0.66 -3.57 -18.18
CA GLY A 30 -0.54 -2.68 -17.04
C GLY A 30 -1.72 -2.68 -16.08
N TYR A 31 -1.48 -3.15 -14.86
CA TYR A 31 -2.38 -2.80 -13.77
C TYR A 31 -2.44 -1.27 -13.64
N LYS A 32 -3.64 -0.78 -13.39
CA LYS A 32 -3.84 0.67 -13.23
C LYS A 32 -3.22 1.11 -11.91
N TRP A 33 -2.62 2.28 -11.90
CA TRP A 33 -2.27 2.98 -10.70
C TRP A 33 -3.44 3.00 -9.72
N HIS A 34 -3.20 2.58 -8.49
CA HIS A 34 -4.16 2.59 -7.40
C HIS A 34 -3.49 2.86 -6.06
N GLU A 35 -4.29 3.12 -5.06
CA GLU A 35 -3.89 3.23 -3.66
C GLU A 35 -5.02 2.69 -2.79
N HIS A 36 -4.68 2.25 -1.61
CA HIS A 36 -5.63 1.74 -0.63
C HIS A 36 -5.20 2.04 0.81
N ALA A 37 -6.12 1.85 1.75
CA ALA A 37 -5.87 2.09 3.18
C ALA A 37 -5.21 0.89 3.89
N PHE A 38 -4.92 -0.18 3.17
CA PHE A 38 -4.34 -1.41 3.70
C PHE A 38 -2.82 -1.33 3.76
N TYR A 39 -2.22 -2.02 4.72
CA TYR A 39 -0.90 -2.60 4.54
C TYR A 39 -1.00 -3.75 3.56
N GLU A 40 -0.07 -3.85 2.64
CA GLU A 40 -0.01 -4.94 1.69
C GLU A 40 1.38 -5.57 1.71
N ILE A 41 1.41 -6.89 1.84
CA ILE A 41 2.62 -7.70 1.79
C ILE A 41 2.52 -8.57 0.55
N LEU A 42 3.40 -8.31 -0.42
CA LEU A 42 3.57 -9.14 -1.60
C LEU A 42 4.73 -10.10 -1.37
N VAL A 43 4.51 -11.39 -1.56
CA VAL A 43 5.54 -12.43 -1.45
C VAL A 43 5.63 -13.16 -2.78
N PHE A 44 6.76 -13.03 -3.45
CA PHE A 44 7.02 -13.67 -4.73
C PHE A 44 7.52 -15.08 -4.52
N GLU A 45 6.72 -16.07 -4.91
CA GLU A 45 7.08 -17.48 -4.85
C GLU A 45 7.98 -17.84 -6.04
N GLU A 46 7.67 -17.32 -7.24
CA GLU A 46 8.39 -17.62 -8.46
C GLU A 46 8.14 -16.56 -9.53
N GLY A 47 9.14 -16.25 -10.33
CA GLY A 47 9.07 -15.40 -11.50
C GLY A 47 9.72 -14.04 -11.31
N GLU A 48 9.52 -13.18 -12.29
CA GLU A 48 10.04 -11.81 -12.32
C GLU A 48 8.89 -10.84 -12.47
N SER A 49 8.94 -9.73 -11.75
CA SER A 49 8.00 -8.63 -11.89
C SER A 49 8.66 -7.29 -11.58
N GLU A 50 8.03 -6.23 -12.04
CA GLU A 50 8.42 -4.88 -11.73
C GLU A 50 7.24 -4.16 -11.06
N TYR A 51 7.48 -3.61 -9.88
CA TYR A 51 6.52 -2.79 -9.17
C TYR A 51 6.99 -1.35 -9.07
N VAL A 52 6.08 -0.43 -9.30
CA VAL A 52 6.32 0.99 -9.05
C VAL A 52 5.50 1.42 -7.85
N ILE A 53 6.18 1.90 -6.82
CA ILE A 53 5.56 2.47 -5.61
C ILE A 53 5.97 3.94 -5.52
N GLU A 54 4.98 4.82 -5.52
CA GLU A 54 5.21 6.26 -5.61
C GLU A 54 6.03 6.58 -6.88
N ASN A 55 7.28 6.94 -6.76
CA ASN A 55 8.17 7.22 -7.89
C ASN A 55 9.40 6.28 -7.91
N ARG A 56 9.32 5.14 -7.23
CA ARG A 56 10.38 4.15 -7.13
C ARG A 56 10.00 2.87 -7.84
N CYS A 57 10.95 2.31 -8.58
CA CYS A 57 10.81 1.04 -9.30
C CYS A 57 11.56 -0.06 -8.54
N TYR A 58 10.90 -1.19 -8.34
CA TYR A 58 11.41 -2.38 -7.66
C TYR A 58 11.37 -3.56 -8.61
N HIS A 59 12.53 -4.19 -8.84
CA HIS A 59 12.63 -5.42 -9.62
C HIS A 59 12.55 -6.61 -8.68
N LEU A 60 11.54 -7.44 -8.85
CA LEU A 60 11.19 -8.56 -7.98
C LEU A 60 11.53 -9.87 -8.65
N ASN A 61 12.10 -10.79 -7.86
CA ASN A 61 12.47 -12.14 -8.25
C ASN A 61 11.96 -13.15 -7.21
N ASP A 62 12.27 -14.44 -7.41
CA ASP A 62 11.94 -15.51 -6.47
C ASP A 62 12.38 -15.17 -5.05
N GLY A 63 11.49 -15.32 -4.10
CA GLY A 63 11.73 -15.08 -2.68
C GLY A 63 11.60 -13.63 -2.25
N ASP A 64 11.40 -12.71 -3.16
CA ASP A 64 11.29 -11.30 -2.82
C ASP A 64 9.97 -10.95 -2.13
N VAL A 65 10.06 -10.07 -1.15
CA VAL A 65 8.93 -9.51 -0.41
C VAL A 65 8.92 -8.01 -0.57
N LEU A 66 7.75 -7.49 -0.91
CA LEU A 66 7.52 -6.07 -1.07
C LEU A 66 6.42 -5.63 -0.11
N PHE A 67 6.71 -4.57 0.65
CA PHE A 67 5.74 -3.92 1.54
C PHE A 67 5.18 -2.65 0.92
N ILE A 68 3.84 -2.55 0.87
CA ILE A 68 3.15 -1.36 0.40
C ILE A 68 2.38 -0.75 1.57
N LYS A 69 2.75 0.48 1.94
CA LYS A 69 2.13 1.23 3.03
C LYS A 69 0.74 1.74 2.66
N PRO A 70 -0.16 1.90 3.62
CA PRO A 70 -1.42 2.57 3.39
C PRO A 70 -1.25 3.90 2.65
N GLY A 71 -2.00 4.07 1.55
CA GLY A 71 -1.99 5.28 0.74
C GLY A 71 -0.78 5.47 -0.15
N TYR A 72 0.08 4.49 -0.30
CA TYR A 72 1.12 4.54 -1.31
C TYR A 72 0.52 4.24 -2.67
N HIS A 73 0.72 5.18 -3.58
CA HIS A 73 0.26 5.05 -4.96
C HIS A 73 1.19 4.10 -5.71
N HIS A 74 0.64 3.02 -6.26
CA HIS A 74 1.45 1.94 -6.83
C HIS A 74 0.78 1.23 -7.99
N PHE A 75 1.58 0.50 -8.75
CA PHE A 75 1.12 -0.42 -9.78
C PHE A 75 2.18 -1.48 -10.09
N GLU A 76 1.74 -2.63 -10.60
CA GLU A 76 2.62 -3.62 -11.20
C GLU A 76 2.88 -3.23 -12.66
N ASN A 77 4.15 -3.08 -13.01
CA ASN A 77 4.56 -2.81 -14.39
C ASN A 77 4.76 -4.15 -15.13
N THR A 78 3.69 -4.65 -15.71
CA THR A 78 3.70 -5.98 -16.34
C THR A 78 4.38 -6.01 -17.70
N VAL A 79 5.69 -6.03 -17.73
CA VAL A 79 6.45 -6.56 -18.85
C VAL A 79 6.95 -7.97 -18.50
N ILE A 80 6.05 -8.82 -18.01
CA ILE A 80 6.42 -10.16 -17.54
C ILE A 80 6.68 -11.07 -18.71
N LYS A 81 7.89 -11.62 -18.79
CA LYS A 81 8.31 -12.60 -19.81
C LYS A 81 8.20 -14.05 -19.32
N ALA A 82 7.98 -14.25 -18.02
CA ALA A 82 7.99 -15.57 -17.39
C ALA A 82 6.70 -15.81 -16.58
N PRO A 83 6.35 -17.07 -16.30
CA PRO A 83 5.30 -17.37 -15.32
C PRO A 83 5.61 -16.71 -13.98
N THR A 84 4.59 -16.16 -13.33
CA THR A 84 4.74 -15.48 -12.05
C THR A 84 3.76 -16.05 -11.04
N ARG A 85 4.25 -16.43 -9.86
CA ARG A 85 3.46 -16.87 -8.72
C ARG A 85 3.73 -15.96 -7.52
N LEU A 86 2.67 -15.39 -6.98
CA LEU A 86 2.78 -14.49 -5.84
C LEU A 86 1.60 -14.62 -4.88
N TYR A 87 1.88 -14.35 -3.62
CA TYR A 87 0.89 -14.14 -2.58
C TYR A 87 0.78 -12.65 -2.30
N CYS A 88 -0.45 -12.19 -2.11
CA CYS A 88 -0.75 -10.84 -1.66
C CYS A 88 -1.62 -10.92 -0.40
N LEU A 89 -1.16 -10.33 0.67
CA LEU A 89 -1.85 -10.24 1.96
C LEU A 89 -2.07 -8.79 2.31
N GLY A 90 -3.32 -8.36 2.30
CA GLY A 90 -3.69 -7.00 2.67
C GLY A 90 -4.50 -6.96 3.96
N PHE A 91 -4.22 -6.00 4.84
CA PHE A 91 -4.96 -5.81 6.08
C PHE A 91 -4.98 -4.33 6.51
N LEU A 92 -6.09 -3.90 7.07
CA LEU A 92 -6.12 -2.61 7.75
C LEU A 92 -5.27 -2.67 9.03
N PRO A 93 -4.60 -1.58 9.42
CA PRO A 93 -3.78 -1.57 10.63
C PRO A 93 -4.49 -2.09 11.87
N GLU A 94 -5.79 -1.85 11.99
CA GLU A 94 -6.63 -2.30 13.10
C GLU A 94 -7.15 -3.73 13.00
N ALA A 95 -6.90 -4.40 11.91
CA ALA A 95 -7.36 -5.78 11.71
C ALA A 95 -6.51 -6.79 12.47
N ILE A 96 -5.26 -6.43 12.80
CA ILE A 96 -4.31 -7.26 13.54
C ILE A 96 -3.92 -6.62 14.86
N GLU A 97 -3.49 -7.42 15.84
CA GLU A 97 -3.06 -6.94 17.15
C GLU A 97 -1.63 -6.38 17.09
N SER A 98 -0.78 -6.96 16.25
CA SER A 98 0.60 -6.53 16.02
C SER A 98 0.76 -5.33 15.07
N SER A 99 -0.24 -4.45 14.98
CA SER A 99 -0.21 -3.29 14.09
C SER A 99 0.99 -2.35 14.31
N GLU A 100 1.46 -2.19 15.55
CA GLU A 100 2.66 -1.40 15.85
C GLU A 100 3.94 -2.05 15.30
N ILE A 101 3.97 -3.39 15.25
CA ILE A 101 5.06 -4.14 14.62
C ILE A 101 5.01 -3.94 13.10
N ALA A 102 3.82 -4.01 12.51
CA ALA A 102 3.65 -3.71 11.10
C ALA A 102 4.13 -2.29 10.77
N ASP A 103 3.75 -1.28 11.54
CA ASP A 103 4.22 0.09 11.36
C ASP A 103 5.76 0.17 11.33
N ARG A 104 6.45 -0.51 12.27
CA ARG A 104 7.92 -0.54 12.32
C ARG A 104 8.55 -1.30 11.15
N LEU A 105 7.99 -2.44 10.76
CA LEU A 105 8.46 -3.20 9.59
C LEU A 105 8.43 -2.34 8.34
N PHE A 106 7.33 -1.65 8.12
CA PHE A 106 7.16 -0.78 6.97
C PHE A 106 7.98 0.53 7.06
N GLU A 107 8.47 0.92 8.24
CA GLU A 107 9.42 2.03 8.40
C GLU A 107 10.85 1.62 8.10
N ASN A 108 11.22 0.38 8.39
CA ASN A 108 12.60 -0.12 8.32
C ASN A 108 13.01 -0.62 6.93
N GLY A 109 12.08 -0.78 6.00
CA GLY A 109 12.38 -1.22 4.63
C GLY A 109 11.11 -1.56 3.87
N GLU A 110 11.17 -1.37 2.55
CA GLU A 110 10.03 -1.66 1.66
C GLU A 110 10.25 -2.97 0.89
N PHE A 111 11.51 -3.49 0.83
CA PHE A 111 11.87 -4.55 -0.07
C PHE A 111 13.04 -5.41 0.46
N PHE A 112 12.86 -6.72 0.56
CA PHE A 112 13.89 -7.67 0.98
C PHE A 112 13.63 -9.06 0.38
N THR A 113 14.58 -9.99 0.55
CA THR A 113 14.47 -11.37 0.05
C THR A 113 14.42 -12.36 1.22
N LEU A 114 13.45 -13.28 1.18
CA LEU A 114 13.37 -14.41 2.09
C LEU A 114 14.30 -15.56 1.63
N ASP A 115 14.83 -16.29 2.59
CA ASP A 115 15.44 -17.60 2.28
C ASP A 115 14.41 -18.53 1.63
N LYS A 116 14.84 -19.34 0.64
CA LYS A 116 13.95 -20.28 -0.06
C LYS A 116 13.28 -21.31 0.86
N ASN A 117 13.88 -21.59 2.01
CA ASN A 117 13.33 -22.48 3.03
C ASN A 117 12.56 -21.72 4.12
N SER A 118 12.27 -20.43 3.92
CA SER A 118 11.53 -19.67 4.91
C SER A 118 10.17 -20.32 5.20
N PRO A 119 9.82 -20.54 6.48
CA PRO A 119 8.54 -21.13 6.86
C PRO A 119 7.34 -20.26 6.45
N ILE A 120 7.57 -19.00 6.04
CA ILE A 120 6.53 -18.13 5.50
C ILE A 120 5.94 -18.73 4.22
N PHE A 121 6.74 -19.33 3.34
CA PHE A 121 6.24 -19.99 2.12
C PHE A 121 5.36 -21.19 2.44
N GLU A 122 5.74 -22.01 3.42
CA GLU A 122 4.92 -23.14 3.87
C GLU A 122 3.58 -22.66 4.42
N LEU A 123 3.60 -21.64 5.26
CA LEU A 123 2.40 -21.03 5.85
C LEU A 123 1.46 -20.46 4.78
N LEU A 124 1.98 -19.73 3.81
CA LEU A 124 1.22 -19.17 2.69
C LEU A 124 0.63 -20.27 1.80
N SER A 125 1.43 -21.31 1.48
CA SER A 125 0.96 -22.45 0.69
C SER A 125 -0.14 -23.23 1.40
N ALA A 126 0.01 -23.48 2.71
CA ALA A 126 -1.03 -24.12 3.53
C ALA A 126 -2.30 -23.27 3.59
N THR A 127 -2.14 -21.96 3.72
CA THR A 127 -3.26 -21.00 3.70
C THR A 127 -4.04 -21.08 2.39
N ARG A 128 -3.35 -21.04 1.25
CA ARG A 128 -3.96 -21.21 -0.07
C ARG A 128 -4.76 -22.50 -0.16
N LYS A 129 -4.14 -23.64 0.18
CA LYS A 129 -4.81 -24.96 0.14
C LYS A 129 -6.08 -24.99 0.99
N LYS A 130 -6.01 -24.47 2.22
CA LYS A 130 -7.16 -24.37 3.13
C LYS A 130 -8.30 -23.56 2.50
N LEU A 131 -8.00 -22.38 1.94
CA LEU A 131 -8.99 -21.49 1.36
C LEU A 131 -9.62 -22.03 0.06
N GLN A 132 -8.90 -22.88 -0.68
CA GLN A 132 -9.43 -23.59 -1.84
C GLN A 132 -10.41 -24.71 -1.46
N CYS A 133 -10.12 -25.42 -0.37
CA CYS A 133 -10.92 -26.56 0.06
C CYS A 133 -12.12 -26.15 0.93
N GLU A 134 -11.94 -25.15 1.79
CA GLU A 134 -12.93 -24.77 2.79
C GLU A 134 -12.87 -23.28 3.09
N LYS A 135 -14.00 -22.59 2.90
CA LYS A 135 -14.13 -21.16 3.15
C LYS A 135 -14.73 -20.80 4.52
N ASN A 136 -15.12 -21.80 5.31
CA ASN A 136 -15.64 -21.56 6.64
C ASN A 136 -14.58 -20.87 7.50
N ASN A 137 -14.96 -19.79 8.19
CA ASN A 137 -14.07 -18.98 9.02
C ASN A 137 -12.85 -18.38 8.27
N ALA A 138 -12.93 -18.25 6.94
CA ALA A 138 -11.83 -17.76 6.11
C ALA A 138 -11.28 -16.41 6.61
N VAL A 139 -12.14 -15.47 6.96
CA VAL A 139 -11.77 -14.14 7.45
C VAL A 139 -10.96 -14.23 8.75
N SER A 140 -11.47 -14.98 9.74
CA SER A 140 -10.75 -15.17 11.02
C SER A 140 -9.42 -15.90 10.83
N PHE A 141 -9.40 -16.85 9.88
CA PHE A 141 -8.19 -17.59 9.54
C PHE A 141 -7.14 -16.67 8.90
N ILE A 142 -7.54 -15.85 7.91
CA ILE A 142 -6.61 -14.90 7.26
C ILE A 142 -6.10 -13.87 8.27
N LYS A 143 -6.94 -13.42 9.22
CA LYS A 143 -6.50 -12.54 10.30
C LYS A 143 -5.37 -13.17 11.11
N ALA A 144 -5.51 -14.42 11.52
CA ALA A 144 -4.46 -15.15 12.26
C ALA A 144 -3.18 -15.33 11.42
N ILE A 145 -3.31 -15.54 10.11
CA ILE A 145 -2.18 -15.64 9.18
C ILE A 145 -1.49 -14.28 9.02
N ALA A 146 -2.23 -13.18 8.89
CA ALA A 146 -1.66 -11.84 8.83
C ALA A 146 -0.86 -11.50 10.09
N GLU A 147 -1.40 -11.84 11.25
CA GLU A 147 -0.71 -11.70 12.54
C GLU A 147 0.58 -12.51 12.56
N ALA A 148 0.51 -13.81 12.24
CA ALA A 148 1.66 -14.71 12.25
C ALA A 148 2.75 -14.24 11.29
N ILE A 149 2.40 -13.87 10.04
CA ILE A 149 3.36 -13.40 9.04
C ILE A 149 4.01 -12.09 9.50
N THR A 150 3.25 -11.14 10.07
CA THR A 150 3.80 -9.89 10.59
C THR A 150 4.83 -10.14 11.69
N LEU A 151 4.55 -11.07 12.62
CA LEU A 151 5.48 -11.43 13.68
C LEU A 151 6.73 -12.14 13.11
N MET A 152 6.54 -13.10 12.20
CA MET A 152 7.66 -13.81 11.56
C MET A 152 8.57 -12.88 10.77
N LEU A 153 8.00 -11.91 10.06
CA LEU A 153 8.77 -10.92 9.30
C LEU A 153 9.53 -9.95 10.21
N ASN A 154 9.02 -9.67 11.41
CA ASN A 154 9.76 -8.87 12.40
C ASN A 154 11.04 -9.57 12.90
N ASP A 155 11.07 -10.88 12.85
CA ASP A 155 12.23 -11.68 13.28
C ASP A 155 13.22 -11.95 12.13
N VAL A 156 12.86 -11.57 10.89
CA VAL A 156 13.78 -11.66 9.76
C VAL A 156 14.83 -10.57 9.89
N ASP A 157 16.09 -10.98 9.90
CA ASP A 157 17.21 -10.05 9.84
C ASP A 157 17.29 -9.42 8.44
N ILE A 158 16.66 -8.27 8.28
CA ILE A 158 16.67 -7.48 7.03
C ILE A 158 18.06 -6.86 6.90
N ARG A 159 19.04 -7.64 6.41
CA ARG A 159 20.44 -7.22 6.32
C ARG A 159 20.73 -6.33 5.12
N GLU A 160 19.93 -6.40 4.06
CA GLU A 160 20.14 -5.62 2.85
C GLU A 160 18.80 -5.18 2.27
N GLU A 161 18.57 -3.88 2.30
CA GLU A 161 17.54 -3.27 1.47
C GLU A 161 17.96 -3.43 0.00
N LYS A 162 17.14 -4.09 -0.82
CA LYS A 162 17.41 -4.12 -2.26
C LYS A 162 17.22 -2.73 -2.85
N PRO A 163 18.11 -2.29 -3.75
CA PRO A 163 18.03 -0.98 -4.33
C PRO A 163 16.76 -0.81 -5.17
N SER A 164 16.08 0.30 -4.99
CA SER A 164 15.02 0.77 -5.87
C SER A 164 15.54 1.88 -6.77
N GLU A 165 15.07 1.93 -8.00
CA GLU A 165 15.42 3.00 -8.93
C GLU A 165 14.41 4.14 -8.86
N ILE A 166 14.88 5.39 -8.80
CA ILE A 166 14.02 6.56 -8.90
C ILE A 166 13.67 6.78 -10.38
N LYS A 167 12.36 6.72 -10.71
CA LYS A 167 11.89 6.92 -12.08
C LYS A 167 12.12 8.33 -12.62
N ASN A 168 11.90 9.33 -11.76
CA ASN A 168 12.01 10.73 -12.14
C ASN A 168 12.44 11.58 -10.95
N ASP A 169 13.64 12.16 -11.01
CA ASP A 169 14.21 12.96 -9.93
C ASP A 169 13.37 14.20 -9.58
N THR A 170 12.74 14.82 -10.57
CA THR A 170 11.88 15.99 -10.31
C THR A 170 10.61 15.60 -9.57
N VAL A 171 10.00 14.49 -9.96
CA VAL A 171 8.82 13.95 -9.24
C VAL A 171 9.22 13.53 -7.83
N GLN A 172 10.41 12.96 -7.64
CA GLN A 172 10.90 12.62 -6.31
C GLN A 172 11.02 13.86 -5.42
N LYS A 173 11.61 14.95 -5.93
CA LYS A 173 11.69 16.24 -5.19
C LYS A 173 10.31 16.79 -4.83
N ILE A 174 9.33 16.65 -5.73
CA ILE A 174 7.94 17.05 -5.47
C ILE A 174 7.34 16.22 -4.34
N ILE A 175 7.50 14.88 -4.38
CA ILE A 175 7.00 13.97 -3.36
C ILE A 175 7.67 14.26 -2.00
N ASP A 176 8.98 14.45 -1.97
CA ASP A 176 9.72 14.75 -0.74
C ASP A 176 9.27 16.09 -0.12
N TYR A 177 9.06 17.10 -0.95
CA TYR A 177 8.51 18.38 -0.50
C TYR A 177 7.10 18.22 0.08
N ILE A 178 6.23 17.45 -0.60
CA ILE A 178 4.87 17.14 -0.10
C ILE A 178 4.94 16.42 1.25
N LYS A 179 5.80 15.41 1.39
CA LYS A 179 5.97 14.67 2.65
C LYS A 179 6.40 15.58 3.80
N ALA A 180 7.35 16.47 3.55
CA ALA A 180 7.88 17.39 4.56
C ALA A 180 6.89 18.51 4.95
N ASN A 181 6.02 18.95 4.04
CA ASN A 181 5.19 20.15 4.22
C ASN A 181 3.69 19.86 4.07
N LEU A 182 3.26 18.60 4.24
CA LEU A 182 1.93 18.12 3.88
C LEU A 182 0.79 19.01 4.38
N CYS A 183 0.84 19.42 5.64
CA CYS A 183 -0.24 20.18 6.28
C CYS A 183 -0.33 21.64 5.79
N ASP A 184 0.77 22.21 5.30
CA ASP A 184 0.88 23.61 4.88
C ASP A 184 0.59 23.82 3.39
N ILE A 185 0.49 22.73 2.60
CA ILE A 185 0.16 22.81 1.18
C ILE A 185 -1.35 22.99 1.01
N HIS A 186 -1.77 24.13 0.50
CA HIS A 186 -3.18 24.43 0.23
C HIS A 186 -3.50 24.48 -1.27
N LYS A 187 -2.51 24.79 -2.10
CA LYS A 187 -2.64 24.93 -3.56
C LYS A 187 -1.33 24.55 -4.26
N ILE A 188 -1.41 24.36 -5.57
CA ILE A 188 -0.26 23.89 -6.34
C ILE A 188 0.88 24.91 -6.35
N GLU A 189 0.57 26.20 -6.25
CA GLU A 189 1.54 27.30 -6.22
C GLU A 189 2.48 27.20 -5.00
N ASP A 190 2.03 26.58 -3.91
CA ASP A 190 2.86 26.39 -2.72
C ASP A 190 4.03 25.45 -3.02
N ILE A 191 3.79 24.40 -3.81
CA ILE A 191 4.80 23.43 -4.25
C ILE A 191 5.68 24.03 -5.34
N ALA A 192 5.04 24.62 -6.36
CA ALA A 192 5.73 25.12 -7.54
C ALA A 192 6.72 26.25 -7.18
N ARG A 193 6.30 27.18 -6.32
CA ARG A 193 7.17 28.27 -5.84
C ARG A 193 8.35 27.75 -5.03
N ALA A 194 8.12 26.80 -4.12
CA ALA A 194 9.15 26.26 -3.26
C ALA A 194 10.23 25.50 -4.04
N LEU A 195 9.83 24.86 -5.16
CA LEU A 195 10.76 24.10 -6.01
C LEU A 195 11.22 24.87 -7.25
N PHE A 196 10.87 26.15 -7.38
CA PHE A 196 11.23 27.03 -8.50
C PHE A 196 10.73 26.51 -9.86
N PHE A 197 9.52 25.93 -9.88
CA PHE A 197 8.85 25.48 -11.09
C PHE A 197 7.60 26.33 -11.39
N SER A 198 7.08 26.22 -12.63
CA SER A 198 5.75 26.75 -12.94
C SER A 198 4.66 25.74 -12.51
N ASP A 199 3.49 26.26 -12.15
CA ASP A 199 2.31 25.45 -11.77
C ASP A 199 1.91 24.45 -12.87
N SER A 200 1.95 24.93 -14.12
CA SER A 200 1.64 24.11 -15.28
C SER A 200 2.62 22.94 -15.45
N TYR A 201 3.92 23.18 -15.24
CA TYR A 201 4.93 22.15 -15.32
C TYR A 201 4.71 21.10 -14.23
N VAL A 202 4.57 21.52 -12.96
CA VAL A 202 4.33 20.61 -11.83
C VAL A 202 3.08 19.76 -12.06
N ARG A 203 1.97 20.38 -12.48
CA ARG A 203 0.70 19.70 -12.76
C ARG A 203 0.85 18.63 -13.82
N THR A 204 1.44 19.01 -14.96
CA THR A 204 1.57 18.12 -16.12
C THR A 204 2.53 16.98 -15.86
N LEU A 205 3.70 17.26 -15.30
CA LEU A 205 4.71 16.26 -14.98
C LEU A 205 4.18 15.25 -13.96
N PHE A 206 3.63 15.74 -12.83
CA PHE A 206 3.12 14.86 -11.78
C PHE A 206 1.99 13.97 -12.27
N LYS A 207 1.04 14.53 -13.03
CA LYS A 207 -0.07 13.75 -13.62
C LYS A 207 0.43 12.70 -14.62
N LYS A 208 1.43 13.03 -15.41
CA LYS A 208 2.03 12.11 -16.39
C LYS A 208 2.71 10.93 -15.70
N GLU A 209 3.55 11.19 -14.72
CA GLU A 209 4.39 10.16 -14.07
C GLU A 209 3.61 9.35 -13.01
N MET A 210 2.72 10.00 -12.26
CA MET A 210 1.99 9.39 -11.13
C MET A 210 0.56 9.00 -11.49
N ASN A 211 0.07 9.34 -12.67
CA ASN A 211 -1.31 9.13 -13.13
C ASN A 211 -2.41 9.68 -12.19
N ILE A 212 -2.09 10.51 -11.24
CA ILE A 212 -3.00 11.19 -10.30
C ILE A 212 -2.75 12.70 -10.31
N GLY A 213 -3.78 13.51 -10.08
CA GLY A 213 -3.61 14.96 -9.92
C GLY A 213 -2.87 15.28 -8.63
N ILE A 214 -1.89 16.20 -8.67
CA ILE A 214 -1.04 16.50 -7.51
C ILE A 214 -1.84 16.97 -6.29
N MET A 215 -2.87 17.80 -6.45
CA MET A 215 -3.70 18.24 -5.32
C MET A 215 -4.66 17.15 -4.83
N GLU A 216 -5.00 16.19 -5.66
CA GLU A 216 -5.71 14.97 -5.26
C GLU A 216 -4.80 14.08 -4.41
N TYR A 217 -3.57 13.87 -4.85
CA TYR A 217 -2.55 13.15 -4.09
C TYR A 217 -2.30 13.79 -2.70
N VAL A 218 -2.08 15.12 -2.64
CA VAL A 218 -1.93 15.86 -1.37
C VAL A 218 -3.15 15.66 -0.47
N ARG A 219 -4.37 15.79 -1.02
CA ARG A 219 -5.61 15.61 -0.26
C ARG A 219 -5.72 14.20 0.31
N ASN A 220 -5.40 13.16 -0.46
CA ASN A 220 -5.45 11.78 -0.03
C ASN A 220 -4.45 11.51 1.11
N LYS A 221 -3.22 12.03 1.00
CA LYS A 221 -2.22 11.95 2.08
C LYS A 221 -2.68 12.67 3.37
N LYS A 222 -3.33 13.83 3.26
CA LYS A 222 -3.93 14.54 4.42
C LYS A 222 -5.04 13.73 5.08
N VAL A 223 -5.89 13.08 4.30
CA VAL A 223 -6.96 12.19 4.80
C VAL A 223 -6.38 11.00 5.57
N LEU A 224 -5.33 10.38 5.06
CA LEU A 224 -4.64 9.27 5.72
C LEU A 224 -3.99 9.71 7.04
N LEU A 225 -3.32 10.85 7.05
CA LEU A 225 -2.76 11.43 8.28
C LEU A 225 -3.86 11.69 9.33
N ALA A 226 -4.99 12.26 8.88
CA ALA A 226 -6.14 12.50 9.75
C ALA A 226 -6.72 11.19 10.30
N ASN A 227 -6.85 10.15 9.47
CA ASN A 227 -7.33 8.85 9.92
C ASN A 227 -6.44 8.25 11.01
N ARG A 228 -5.10 8.30 10.84
CA ARG A 228 -4.14 7.85 11.86
C ARG A 228 -4.37 8.56 13.20
N LYS A 229 -4.49 9.90 13.19
CA LYS A 229 -4.75 10.69 14.41
C LYS A 229 -6.11 10.36 15.06
N ILE A 230 -7.16 10.16 14.25
CA ILE A 230 -8.49 9.78 14.74
C ILE A 230 -8.46 8.40 15.39
N LYS A 231 -7.73 7.44 14.82
CA LYS A 231 -7.55 6.10 15.40
C LYS A 231 -6.79 6.13 16.72
N GLN A 232 -5.90 7.11 16.91
CA GLN A 232 -5.24 7.40 18.19
C GLN A 232 -6.17 8.11 19.22
N GLY A 233 -7.46 8.21 18.93
CA GLY A 233 -8.47 8.77 19.84
C GLY A 233 -8.73 10.27 19.70
N ARG A 234 -8.06 10.96 18.76
CA ARG A 234 -8.27 12.40 18.51
C ARG A 234 -9.63 12.65 17.85
N LYS A 235 -10.27 13.75 18.20
CA LYS A 235 -11.58 14.09 17.62
C LYS A 235 -11.43 14.58 16.18
N PRO A 236 -12.28 14.12 15.24
CA PRO A 236 -12.26 14.58 13.85
C PRO A 236 -12.37 16.10 13.69
N THR A 237 -13.13 16.75 14.60
CA THR A 237 -13.32 18.20 14.63
C THR A 237 -12.09 19.01 15.06
N GLU A 238 -11.07 18.36 15.59
CA GLU A 238 -9.78 18.97 15.94
C GLU A 238 -8.73 18.63 14.87
N VAL A 239 -8.75 17.37 14.43
CA VAL A 239 -7.73 16.81 13.53
C VAL A 239 -7.76 17.45 12.14
N PHE A 240 -8.93 17.86 11.62
CA PHE A 240 -9.01 18.36 10.25
C PHE A 240 -8.11 19.57 10.00
N SER A 241 -8.07 20.54 10.94
CA SER A 241 -7.24 21.74 10.82
C SER A 241 -5.76 21.43 10.95
N GLU A 242 -5.38 20.53 11.88
CA GLU A 242 -4.00 20.07 12.04
C GLU A 242 -3.46 19.34 10.80
N CYS A 243 -4.33 18.74 10.01
CA CYS A 243 -3.98 18.08 8.75
C CYS A 243 -4.08 19.02 7.54
N GLY A 244 -4.24 20.33 7.75
CA GLY A 244 -4.22 21.34 6.71
C GLY A 244 -5.51 21.42 5.87
N PHE A 245 -6.66 21.03 6.42
CA PHE A 245 -7.96 21.33 5.81
C PHE A 245 -8.50 22.67 6.31
N SER A 246 -8.93 23.51 5.38
CA SER A 246 -9.44 24.85 5.69
C SER A 246 -10.78 24.85 6.44
N ASN A 247 -11.58 23.79 6.29
CA ASN A 247 -12.87 23.64 6.95
C ASN A 247 -13.30 22.18 7.08
N TYR A 248 -14.10 21.90 8.09
CA TYR A 248 -14.58 20.54 8.39
C TYR A 248 -15.43 19.92 7.26
N PRO A 249 -16.35 20.63 6.57
CA PRO A 249 -17.09 20.03 5.45
C PRO A 249 -16.21 19.52 4.31
N SER A 250 -15.13 20.21 3.98
CA SER A 250 -14.19 19.76 2.93
C SER A 250 -13.41 18.52 3.38
N PHE A 251 -12.97 18.50 4.63
CA PHE A 251 -12.36 17.31 5.23
C PHE A 251 -13.32 16.12 5.25
N TYR A 252 -14.56 16.32 5.72
CA TYR A 252 -15.57 15.25 5.79
C TYR A 252 -15.83 14.62 4.43
N ARG A 253 -16.03 15.45 3.38
CA ARG A 253 -16.24 14.95 2.01
C ARG A 253 -15.03 14.17 1.50
N ALA A 254 -13.81 14.70 1.69
CA ALA A 254 -12.58 14.03 1.28
C ALA A 254 -12.39 12.69 1.99
N TYR A 255 -12.62 12.67 3.30
CA TYR A 255 -12.50 11.46 4.11
C TYR A 255 -13.52 10.39 3.71
N ASN A 256 -14.79 10.78 3.55
CA ASN A 256 -15.84 9.85 3.15
C ASN A 256 -15.64 9.34 1.70
N ALA A 257 -15.13 10.18 0.80
CA ALA A 257 -14.81 9.76 -0.57
C ALA A 257 -13.66 8.74 -0.60
N TYR A 258 -12.68 8.89 0.30
CA TYR A 258 -11.51 8.02 0.36
C TYR A 258 -11.80 6.67 1.04
N PHE A 259 -12.46 6.70 2.20
CA PHE A 259 -12.70 5.51 3.02
C PHE A 259 -14.07 4.87 2.81
N GLY A 260 -15.03 5.54 2.16
CA GLY A 260 -16.40 5.06 2.03
C GLY A 260 -17.25 5.21 3.30
N TYR A 261 -16.68 5.72 4.39
CA TYR A 261 -17.36 5.95 5.67
C TYR A 261 -16.93 7.26 6.32
N PRO A 262 -17.78 7.85 7.20
CA PRO A 262 -17.46 9.13 7.83
C PRO A 262 -16.37 9.01 8.90
N PRO A 263 -15.62 10.12 9.19
CA PRO A 263 -14.63 10.14 10.26
C PRO A 263 -15.32 10.01 11.63
N LYS A 264 -15.01 8.92 12.36
CA LYS A 264 -15.54 8.66 13.69
C LYS A 264 -14.41 8.20 14.62
N THR A 265 -14.32 8.74 15.82
CA THR A 265 -13.49 8.14 16.86
C THR A 265 -14.08 6.77 17.24
N LYS A 266 -13.25 5.74 17.38
CA LYS A 266 -13.70 4.52 18.07
C LYS A 266 -14.17 4.94 19.47
N LYS A 267 -15.43 4.72 19.81
CA LYS A 267 -15.86 4.78 21.21
C LYS A 267 -15.03 3.74 21.95
N GLY A 268 -14.23 4.19 22.90
CA GLY A 268 -13.46 3.29 23.75
C GLY A 268 -14.36 2.18 24.26
N VAL A 269 -13.92 0.95 24.13
CA VAL A 269 -14.48 -0.17 24.88
C VAL A 269 -14.30 0.26 26.35
N ARG A 270 -15.39 0.61 27.02
CA ARG A 270 -15.37 0.84 28.46
C ARG A 270 -14.97 -0.49 29.08
N SER A 271 -13.79 -0.48 29.68
CA SER A 271 -13.30 -1.51 30.59
C SER A 271 -14.27 -1.80 31.70
#